data_18ed822c1a58b073327d6d9f377b1532
#
_entry.id   18ed822c1a58b073327d6d9f377b1532
#
_cell.length_a   1.000
_cell.length_b   1.000
_cell.length_c   1.000
_cell.angle_alpha   90.00
_cell.angle_beta   90.00
_cell.angle_gamma   90.00
#
_symmetry.space_group_name_H-M   'P 1'
#
loop_
_entity.id
_entity.type
_entity.pdbx_description
1 polymer ?
#
loop_
_entity_poly.entity_id
_entity_poly.type
_entity_poly.pdbx_seq_one_letter_code
_entity_poly.pdbx_strand_id
1 'polypeptide(L)'
;TNMAGRGTDIVLGGNIQPEINAIKASLKISNDQKKKKIDQLQLKWKDSHQKVLDAGGLHIIGTERHESRRIDNQLRGRSGRQGDPGSSAFYLSLEDSLLRIFASERVASIMEKLSLPEGEAIEHKWVNRSIEGAQRKVEARNFDTRKQLLEFDDVPSNQRKVIYEQRNDILDSPDVKETVNRIREDVILETVYSFMPPDSVEEQWDVIALEKKLLADYAIKISVKSWLKKEPDIAIEGIANRVKEMANQSYLTKEKLAGSEALHHFERSVMLQIIDHHWRSHLSSLDQLRQGIGLRAYGQKDPKQEFKKEAFGLFEKLLDTIKYETTRVLMLVQIKDESEASSIDEKNNQRIMNAEVQEKSSEKTQIKKVGRNELCPCGSQKKYKHCHGAIK
;
A
#
# COMPACT_ATOMS: atom_id res chain seq x y z
N THR A 1 1.57 -3.67 31.58
CA THR A 1 0.96 -3.21 30.34
C THR A 1 2.01 -2.70 29.36
N ASN A 2 1.73 -2.82 28.09
CA ASN A 2 2.53 -2.21 27.02
C ASN A 2 2.61 -0.67 27.11
N MET A 3 1.91 -0.09 28.04
CA MET A 3 1.87 1.34 28.34
C MET A 3 3.10 1.87 29.11
N ALA A 4 4.06 1.03 29.45
CA ALA A 4 5.36 1.46 29.96
C ALA A 4 6.20 2.18 28.89
N GLY A 5 5.53 2.80 27.90
CA GLY A 5 6.13 3.48 26.77
C GLY A 5 7.11 4.58 27.15
N ARG A 6 7.94 4.98 26.20
CA ARG A 6 8.87 6.12 26.36
C ARG A 6 8.11 7.43 26.52
N GLY A 7 8.67 8.37 27.25
CA GLY A 7 8.15 9.73 27.32
C GLY A 7 7.27 10.05 28.54
N THR A 8 6.94 9.06 29.38
CA THR A 8 6.25 9.32 30.65
C THR A 8 7.25 9.26 31.78
N ASP A 9 7.41 10.33 32.49
CA ASP A 9 8.21 10.38 33.71
C ASP A 9 7.34 10.17 34.96
N ILE A 10 7.87 9.43 35.95
CA ILE A 10 7.19 9.14 37.22
C ILE A 10 7.85 9.99 38.27
N VAL A 11 7.11 10.93 38.83
CA VAL A 11 7.55 11.81 39.91
C VAL A 11 7.07 11.21 41.25
N LEU A 12 7.99 10.83 42.10
CA LEU A 12 7.67 10.31 43.43
C LEU A 12 7.00 11.39 44.27
N GLY A 13 5.92 11.04 44.97
CA GLY A 13 5.13 12.00 45.76
C GLY A 13 4.05 12.74 44.96
N GLY A 14 3.94 12.48 43.64
CA GLY A 14 2.93 13.05 42.73
C GLY A 14 3.43 14.25 41.93
N ASN A 15 2.76 14.57 40.85
CA ASN A 15 3.08 15.71 39.99
C ASN A 15 2.21 16.91 40.34
N ILE A 16 2.79 17.92 40.99
CA ILE A 16 2.10 19.16 41.40
C ILE A 16 2.12 20.25 40.31
N GLN A 17 2.79 20.02 39.17
CA GLN A 17 2.93 21.03 38.12
C GLN A 17 1.61 21.50 37.50
N PRO A 18 0.62 20.59 37.25
CA PRO A 18 -0.69 21.01 36.76
C PRO A 18 -1.42 21.95 37.72
N GLU A 19 -1.33 21.67 39.05
CA GLU A 19 -1.96 22.51 40.10
C GLU A 19 -1.26 23.88 40.19
N ILE A 20 0.06 23.90 40.13
CA ILE A 20 0.84 25.15 40.09
C ILE A 20 0.45 25.99 38.87
N ASN A 21 0.33 25.35 37.72
CA ASN A 21 -0.07 26.06 36.48
C ASN A 21 -1.50 26.61 36.59
N ALA A 22 -2.44 25.85 37.19
CA ALA A 22 -3.80 26.30 37.41
C ALA A 22 -3.85 27.53 38.37
N ILE A 23 -3.04 27.51 39.46
CA ILE A 23 -2.94 28.64 40.35
C ILE A 23 -2.34 29.87 39.65
N LYS A 24 -1.30 29.69 38.87
CA LYS A 24 -0.68 30.78 38.08
C LYS A 24 -1.66 31.40 37.09
N ALA A 25 -2.46 30.57 36.39
CA ALA A 25 -3.45 31.00 35.41
C ALA A 25 -4.70 31.67 36.03
N SER A 26 -4.97 31.48 37.31
CA SER A 26 -6.15 32.03 37.98
C SER A 26 -6.05 33.55 38.07
N LEU A 27 -6.99 34.27 37.46
CA LEU A 27 -7.12 35.74 37.48
C LEU A 27 -7.79 36.27 38.77
N LYS A 28 -8.38 35.39 39.59
CA LYS A 28 -9.16 35.76 40.78
C LYS A 28 -8.32 35.88 42.06
N ILE A 29 -7.03 35.59 42.04
CA ILE A 29 -6.19 35.48 43.21
C ILE A 29 -5.02 36.48 43.09
N SER A 30 -4.75 37.26 44.19
CA SER A 30 -3.63 38.17 44.24
C SER A 30 -2.29 37.42 44.13
N ASN A 31 -1.25 38.08 43.61
CA ASN A 31 0.08 37.52 43.43
C ASN A 31 0.69 36.98 44.73
N ASP A 32 0.49 37.67 45.87
CA ASP A 32 0.97 37.21 47.17
C ASP A 32 0.23 35.93 47.66
N GLN A 33 -1.07 35.86 47.39
CA GLN A 33 -1.85 34.65 47.69
C GLN A 33 -1.48 33.47 46.77
N LYS A 34 -1.16 33.73 45.50
CA LYS A 34 -0.64 32.70 44.59
C LYS A 34 0.67 32.11 45.13
N LYS A 35 1.60 32.97 45.53
CA LYS A 35 2.88 32.56 46.10
C LYS A 35 2.69 31.67 47.32
N LYS A 36 1.90 32.11 48.31
CA LYS A 36 1.61 31.33 49.51
C LYS A 36 1.00 29.97 49.22
N LYS A 37 0.08 29.88 48.27
CA LYS A 37 -0.54 28.59 47.86
C LYS A 37 0.48 27.66 47.20
N ILE A 38 1.34 28.20 46.32
CA ILE A 38 2.38 27.41 45.67
C ILE A 38 3.38 26.87 46.71
N ASP A 39 3.82 27.71 47.67
CA ASP A 39 4.73 27.31 48.72
C ASP A 39 4.13 26.22 49.61
N GLN A 40 2.84 26.33 49.95
CA GLN A 40 2.12 25.29 50.70
C GLN A 40 2.02 23.97 49.92
N LEU A 41 1.77 24.01 48.62
CA LEU A 41 1.74 22.82 47.77
C LEU A 41 3.13 22.18 47.68
N GLN A 42 4.18 22.98 47.54
CA GLN A 42 5.56 22.48 47.49
C GLN A 42 5.99 21.84 48.82
N LEU A 43 5.58 22.40 49.95
CA LEU A 43 5.85 21.81 51.26
C LEU A 43 5.13 20.46 51.42
N LYS A 44 3.85 20.38 51.09
CA LYS A 44 3.09 19.12 51.09
C LYS A 44 3.70 18.07 50.17
N TRP A 45 4.12 18.50 48.99
CA TRP A 45 4.77 17.59 48.04
C TRP A 45 6.09 17.08 48.59
N LYS A 46 6.94 17.94 49.18
CA LYS A 46 8.20 17.52 49.78
C LYS A 46 8.01 16.48 50.89
N ASP A 47 6.99 16.66 51.76
CA ASP A 47 6.66 15.67 52.80
C ASP A 47 6.18 14.34 52.18
N SER A 48 5.32 14.40 51.18
CA SER A 48 4.86 13.20 50.45
C SER A 48 5.99 12.51 49.71
N HIS A 49 6.87 13.26 49.02
CA HIS A 49 8.05 12.74 48.36
C HIS A 49 9.00 12.03 49.34
N GLN A 50 9.29 12.66 50.47
CA GLN A 50 10.16 12.07 51.48
C GLN A 50 9.57 10.77 52.06
N LYS A 51 8.26 10.72 52.32
CA LYS A 51 7.60 9.48 52.78
C LYS A 51 7.72 8.35 51.80
N VAL A 52 7.65 8.63 50.47
CA VAL A 52 7.82 7.61 49.42
C VAL A 52 9.28 7.15 49.35
N LEU A 53 10.25 8.06 49.51
CA LEU A 53 11.67 7.70 49.55
C LEU A 53 11.99 6.84 50.80
N ASP A 54 11.48 7.19 51.98
CA ASP A 54 11.66 6.43 53.22
C ASP A 54 11.03 5.03 53.13
N ALA A 55 9.95 4.88 52.36
CA ALA A 55 9.32 3.59 52.05
C ALA A 55 10.08 2.74 51.02
N GLY A 56 11.19 3.22 50.47
CA GLY A 56 12.01 2.50 49.49
C GLY A 56 11.71 2.86 48.03
N GLY A 57 10.95 3.93 47.75
CA GLY A 57 10.67 4.42 46.43
C GLY A 57 9.59 3.64 45.68
N LEU A 58 9.67 3.63 44.36
CA LEU A 58 8.69 2.95 43.50
C LEU A 58 8.96 1.44 43.45
N HIS A 59 7.97 0.63 43.87
CA HIS A 59 8.00 -0.82 43.71
C HIS A 59 7.17 -1.22 42.51
N ILE A 60 7.76 -1.98 41.55
CA ILE A 60 7.10 -2.44 40.34
C ILE A 60 6.79 -3.94 40.43
N ILE A 61 5.53 -4.29 40.24
CA ILE A 61 5.06 -5.67 40.18
C ILE A 61 4.73 -6.03 38.74
N GLY A 62 5.46 -7.00 38.20
CA GLY A 62 5.12 -7.62 36.91
C GLY A 62 4.36 -8.92 37.15
N THR A 63 3.19 -9.08 36.52
CA THR A 63 2.34 -10.28 36.64
C THR A 63 2.61 -11.31 35.58
N GLU A 64 3.38 -10.95 34.54
CA GLU A 64 3.85 -11.84 33.47
C GLU A 64 5.14 -11.27 32.86
N ARG A 65 5.82 -12.07 32.03
CA ARG A 65 6.98 -11.63 31.26
C ARG A 65 6.54 -11.28 29.83
N HIS A 66 7.13 -10.22 29.28
CA HIS A 66 6.95 -9.90 27.88
C HIS A 66 7.80 -10.83 26.98
N GLU A 67 7.45 -10.91 25.72
CA GLU A 67 8.22 -11.67 24.73
C GLU A 67 9.66 -11.13 24.54
N SER A 68 9.88 -9.85 24.83
CA SER A 68 11.18 -9.19 24.72
C SER A 68 11.69 -8.74 26.07
N ARG A 69 12.92 -9.15 26.41
CA ARG A 69 13.64 -8.71 27.63
C ARG A 69 13.80 -7.20 27.70
N ARG A 70 13.88 -6.54 26.54
CA ARG A 70 13.99 -5.08 26.48
C ARG A 70 12.78 -4.40 27.08
N ILE A 71 11.58 -4.92 26.88
CA ILE A 71 10.32 -4.37 27.43
C ILE A 71 10.28 -4.61 28.93
N ASP A 72 10.67 -5.79 29.42
CA ASP A 72 10.80 -6.06 30.86
C ASP A 72 11.79 -5.11 31.54
N ASN A 73 12.93 -4.85 30.89
CA ASN A 73 13.92 -3.91 31.43
C ASN A 73 13.41 -2.46 31.37
N GLN A 74 12.60 -2.09 30.38
CA GLN A 74 11.93 -0.78 30.37
C GLN A 74 10.92 -0.64 31.50
N LEU A 75 10.20 -1.72 31.83
CA LEU A 75 9.29 -1.74 32.99
C LEU A 75 10.08 -1.61 34.30
N ARG A 76 11.11 -2.43 34.50
CA ARG A 76 12.00 -2.34 35.65
C ARG A 76 12.63 -0.95 35.80
N GLY A 77 13.07 -0.35 34.70
CA GLY A 77 13.67 0.98 34.63
C GLY A 77 12.70 2.13 34.91
N ARG A 78 11.44 1.84 35.27
CA ARG A 78 10.51 2.83 35.82
C ARG A 78 10.79 3.12 37.28
N SER A 79 11.33 2.16 38.03
CA SER A 79 11.87 2.36 39.36
C SER A 79 13.32 2.86 39.29
N GLY A 80 13.80 3.52 40.34
CA GLY A 80 15.18 3.97 40.46
C GLY A 80 15.57 5.09 39.50
N ARG A 81 14.64 5.91 39.04
CA ARG A 81 14.92 7.03 38.13
C ARG A 81 15.64 8.15 38.90
N GLN A 82 16.57 8.82 38.21
CA GLN A 82 17.31 9.96 38.70
C GLN A 82 18.08 9.67 40.01
N GLY A 83 18.36 8.40 40.32
CA GLY A 83 19.02 7.99 41.54
C GLY A 83 18.09 7.71 42.72
N ASP A 84 16.79 7.83 42.54
CA ASP A 84 15.81 7.47 43.57
C ASP A 84 15.87 5.97 43.89
N PRO A 85 15.59 5.57 45.16
CA PRO A 85 15.44 4.16 45.50
C PRO A 85 14.24 3.55 44.74
N GLY A 86 14.31 2.23 44.52
CA GLY A 86 13.21 1.52 43.87
C GLY A 86 13.51 0.03 43.76
N SER A 87 12.46 -0.75 43.58
CA SER A 87 12.55 -2.21 43.47
C SER A 87 11.57 -2.75 42.44
N SER A 88 11.79 -4.00 42.03
CA SER A 88 10.86 -4.69 41.09
C SER A 88 10.82 -6.18 41.38
N ALA A 89 9.65 -6.77 41.31
CA ALA A 89 9.42 -8.20 41.38
C ALA A 89 8.52 -8.69 40.23
N PHE A 90 8.77 -9.91 39.77
CA PHE A 90 7.92 -10.57 38.78
C PHE A 90 7.30 -11.83 39.40
N TYR A 91 5.98 -11.91 39.36
CA TYR A 91 5.21 -13.06 39.79
C TYR A 91 4.66 -13.75 38.52
N LEU A 92 5.10 -14.96 38.27
CA LEU A 92 4.88 -15.68 37.02
C LEU A 92 4.15 -16.98 37.25
N SER A 93 3.30 -17.39 36.33
CA SER A 93 2.69 -18.71 36.27
C SER A 93 3.34 -19.57 35.19
N LEU A 94 3.44 -20.86 35.39
CA LEU A 94 3.83 -21.81 34.32
C LEU A 94 2.80 -21.86 33.17
N GLU A 95 1.59 -21.40 33.42
CA GLU A 95 0.52 -21.29 32.44
C GLU A 95 0.62 -20.03 31.59
N ASP A 96 1.51 -19.08 31.93
CA ASP A 96 1.73 -17.88 31.14
C ASP A 96 2.11 -18.24 29.71
N SER A 97 1.65 -17.44 28.74
CA SER A 97 1.80 -17.70 27.30
C SER A 97 3.25 -17.99 26.89
N LEU A 98 4.19 -17.23 27.43
CA LEU A 98 5.62 -17.43 27.18
C LEU A 98 6.13 -18.78 27.66
N LEU A 99 5.74 -19.17 28.87
CA LEU A 99 6.20 -20.41 29.51
C LEU A 99 5.52 -21.63 28.90
N ARG A 100 4.22 -21.52 28.55
CA ARG A 100 3.46 -22.58 27.89
C ARG A 100 4.01 -22.96 26.52
N ILE A 101 4.53 -21.98 25.74
CA ILE A 101 5.11 -22.23 24.41
C ILE A 101 6.50 -22.88 24.50
N PHE A 102 7.29 -22.55 25.53
CA PHE A 102 8.71 -22.89 25.64
C PHE A 102 9.10 -23.69 26.87
N ALA A 103 8.21 -23.82 27.86
CA ALA A 103 8.40 -24.79 28.92
C ALA A 103 8.25 -26.18 28.31
N SER A 104 9.38 -26.86 28.10
CA SER A 104 9.34 -28.24 27.63
C SER A 104 8.54 -29.07 28.67
N GLU A 105 7.86 -30.13 28.20
CA GLU A 105 7.22 -31.15 29.05
C GLU A 105 8.14 -31.62 30.18
N ARG A 106 9.47 -31.53 29.98
CA ARG A 106 10.49 -31.81 30.98
C ARG A 106 10.44 -30.85 32.19
N VAL A 107 10.12 -29.56 31.98
CA VAL A 107 10.00 -28.59 33.10
C VAL A 107 8.75 -28.91 33.92
N ALA A 108 7.63 -29.19 33.26
CA ALA A 108 6.40 -29.61 33.92
C ALA A 108 6.59 -30.91 34.71
N SER A 109 7.23 -31.94 34.12
CA SER A 109 7.47 -33.23 34.81
C SER A 109 8.47 -33.13 35.96
N ILE A 110 9.44 -32.21 35.93
CA ILE A 110 10.34 -31.95 37.03
C ILE A 110 9.61 -31.23 38.18
N MET A 111 8.69 -30.31 37.84
CA MET A 111 7.86 -29.60 38.78
C MET A 111 6.88 -30.52 39.50
N GLU A 112 6.23 -31.43 38.81
CA GLU A 112 5.39 -32.47 39.40
C GLU A 112 6.17 -33.38 40.36
N LYS A 113 7.42 -33.70 40.04
CA LYS A 113 8.30 -34.51 40.91
C LYS A 113 8.79 -33.77 42.15
N LEU A 114 8.83 -32.42 42.14
CA LEU A 114 9.23 -31.62 43.27
C LEU A 114 8.17 -31.49 44.38
N SER A 115 6.94 -32.02 44.17
CA SER A 115 5.84 -32.13 45.15
C SER A 115 5.73 -30.87 46.06
N LEU A 116 5.73 -29.67 45.45
CA LEU A 116 5.65 -28.44 46.19
C LEU A 116 4.25 -28.26 46.78
N PRO A 117 4.11 -27.82 48.05
CA PRO A 117 2.81 -27.49 48.63
C PRO A 117 2.09 -26.44 47.81
N GLU A 118 0.76 -26.53 47.68
CA GLU A 118 -0.04 -25.50 47.04
C GLU A 118 0.15 -24.14 47.73
N GLY A 119 0.48 -23.12 46.91
CA GLY A 119 0.66 -21.74 47.42
C GLY A 119 2.09 -21.31 47.72
N GLU A 120 3.08 -22.17 47.61
CA GLU A 120 4.48 -21.77 47.73
C GLU A 120 5.06 -21.28 46.40
N ALA A 121 5.78 -20.12 46.48
CA ALA A 121 6.49 -19.58 45.34
C ALA A 121 7.79 -20.34 45.05
N ILE A 122 8.02 -20.67 43.78
CA ILE A 122 9.24 -21.38 43.38
C ILE A 122 10.34 -20.34 43.08
N GLU A 123 11.27 -20.16 43.98
CA GLU A 123 12.41 -19.28 43.78
C GLU A 123 13.69 -20.09 43.56
N HIS A 124 13.99 -20.37 42.26
CA HIS A 124 15.20 -21.11 41.93
C HIS A 124 15.95 -20.51 40.74
N LYS A 125 17.26 -20.42 40.84
CA LYS A 125 18.12 -19.85 39.76
C LYS A 125 17.97 -20.55 38.42
N TRP A 126 17.68 -21.84 38.44
CA TRP A 126 17.44 -22.61 37.20
C TRP A 126 16.15 -22.20 36.51
N VAL A 127 15.08 -21.94 37.26
CA VAL A 127 13.80 -21.42 36.68
C VAL A 127 14.02 -20.09 35.98
N ASN A 128 14.73 -19.17 36.63
CA ASN A 128 15.06 -17.87 36.02
C ASN A 128 15.86 -18.03 34.72
N ARG A 129 16.86 -18.95 34.68
CA ARG A 129 17.60 -19.24 33.43
C ARG A 129 16.73 -19.84 32.35
N SER A 130 15.76 -20.69 32.70
CA SER A 130 14.82 -21.31 31.76
C SER A 130 13.93 -20.25 31.15
N ILE A 131 13.41 -19.32 31.93
CA ILE A 131 12.60 -18.19 31.48
C ILE A 131 13.39 -17.29 30.52
N GLU A 132 14.63 -16.93 30.88
CA GLU A 132 15.51 -16.16 30.00
C GLU A 132 15.80 -16.89 28.68
N GLY A 133 16.01 -18.21 28.74
CA GLY A 133 16.19 -19.07 27.57
C GLY A 133 14.97 -19.08 26.66
N ALA A 134 13.77 -19.14 27.25
CA ALA A 134 12.52 -19.05 26.53
C ALA A 134 12.39 -17.68 25.80
N GLN A 135 12.62 -16.59 26.52
CA GLN A 135 12.57 -15.24 25.92
C GLN A 135 13.57 -15.09 24.77
N ARG A 136 14.80 -15.58 24.91
CA ARG A 136 15.80 -15.54 23.81
C ARG A 136 15.32 -16.30 22.58
N LYS A 137 14.67 -17.43 22.73
CA LYS A 137 14.12 -18.20 21.59
C LYS A 137 12.99 -17.45 20.90
N VAL A 138 12.08 -16.81 21.67
CA VAL A 138 11.01 -15.98 21.09
C VAL A 138 11.59 -14.78 20.35
N GLU A 139 12.55 -14.07 20.99
CA GLU A 139 13.24 -12.93 20.38
C GLU A 139 13.90 -13.33 19.05
N ALA A 140 14.61 -14.47 19.03
CA ALA A 140 15.25 -14.99 17.81
C ALA A 140 14.22 -15.32 16.72
N ARG A 141 13.14 -16.05 17.06
CA ARG A 141 12.07 -16.36 16.11
C ARG A 141 11.42 -15.09 15.55
N ASN A 142 11.10 -14.14 16.40
CA ASN A 142 10.51 -12.86 15.98
C ASN A 142 11.48 -12.04 15.13
N PHE A 143 12.78 -12.12 15.40
CA PHE A 143 13.82 -11.51 14.58
C PHE A 143 13.87 -12.15 13.18
N ASP A 144 13.92 -13.48 13.12
CA ASP A 144 13.97 -14.21 11.84
C ASP A 144 12.72 -13.95 10.98
N THR A 145 11.54 -13.95 11.62
CA THR A 145 10.28 -13.62 10.94
C THR A 145 10.32 -12.20 10.35
N ARG A 146 10.77 -11.20 11.16
CA ARG A 146 10.89 -9.84 10.66
C ARG A 146 11.94 -9.70 9.57
N LYS A 147 13.07 -10.39 9.68
CA LYS A 147 14.10 -10.42 8.65
C LYS A 147 13.54 -10.96 7.34
N GLN A 148 12.80 -12.07 7.38
CA GLN A 148 12.15 -12.63 6.19
C GLN A 148 11.16 -11.64 5.56
N LEU A 149 10.33 -10.97 6.37
CA LEU A 149 9.41 -9.96 5.87
C LEU A 149 10.13 -8.81 5.16
N LEU A 150 11.20 -8.28 5.78
CA LEU A 150 11.99 -7.20 5.19
C LEU A 150 12.63 -7.60 3.84
N GLU A 151 13.14 -8.83 3.73
CA GLU A 151 13.75 -9.33 2.49
C GLU A 151 12.74 -9.35 1.31
N PHE A 152 11.46 -9.60 1.58
CA PHE A 152 10.40 -9.47 0.57
C PHE A 152 9.97 -8.02 0.34
N ASP A 153 9.94 -7.19 1.38
CA ASP A 153 9.50 -5.79 1.30
C ASP A 153 10.54 -4.88 0.61
N ASP A 154 11.81 -5.27 0.59
CA ASP A 154 12.89 -4.54 -0.10
C ASP A 154 12.63 -4.41 -1.61
N VAL A 155 12.05 -5.43 -2.25
CA VAL A 155 11.80 -5.43 -3.70
C VAL A 155 10.76 -4.37 -4.08
N PRO A 156 9.52 -4.37 -3.53
CA PRO A 156 8.55 -3.32 -3.80
C PRO A 156 9.05 -1.93 -3.39
N SER A 157 9.85 -1.83 -2.32
CA SER A 157 10.42 -0.56 -1.85
C SER A 157 11.38 0.06 -2.87
N ASN A 158 12.26 -0.76 -3.46
CA ASN A 158 13.19 -0.30 -4.48
C ASN A 158 12.46 0.09 -5.78
N GLN A 159 11.52 -0.72 -6.23
CA GLN A 159 10.70 -0.40 -7.40
C GLN A 159 9.88 0.88 -7.21
N ARG A 160 9.34 1.09 -5.98
CA ARG A 160 8.64 2.33 -5.62
C ARG A 160 9.50 3.56 -5.75
N LYS A 161 10.78 3.48 -5.34
CA LYS A 161 11.70 4.61 -5.49
C LYS A 161 11.84 5.00 -6.95
N VAL A 162 12.07 4.04 -7.85
CA VAL A 162 12.20 4.31 -9.28
C VAL A 162 10.94 4.95 -9.87
N ILE A 163 9.76 4.41 -9.54
CA ILE A 163 8.49 4.96 -10.04
C ILE A 163 8.23 6.37 -9.49
N TYR A 164 8.54 6.60 -8.21
CA TYR A 164 8.33 7.91 -7.59
C TYR A 164 9.33 8.96 -8.10
N GLU A 165 10.58 8.57 -8.39
CA GLU A 165 11.56 9.42 -9.04
C GLU A 165 11.07 9.82 -10.43
N GLN A 166 10.67 8.88 -11.28
CA GLN A 166 10.08 9.18 -12.59
C GLN A 166 8.83 10.07 -12.49
N ARG A 167 7.95 9.81 -11.53
CA ARG A 167 6.76 10.61 -11.29
C ARG A 167 7.10 12.05 -10.86
N ASN A 168 8.09 12.21 -10.00
CA ASN A 168 8.56 13.53 -9.57
C ASN A 168 9.22 14.28 -10.72
N ASP A 169 10.04 13.60 -11.53
CA ASP A 169 10.65 14.20 -12.73
C ASP A 169 9.59 14.77 -13.69
N ILE A 170 8.48 14.03 -13.89
CA ILE A 170 7.35 14.50 -14.70
C ILE A 170 6.64 15.71 -14.05
N LEU A 171 6.51 15.74 -12.72
CA LEU A 171 5.86 16.83 -12.00
C LEU A 171 6.70 18.11 -11.98
N ASP A 172 8.00 17.95 -11.78
CA ASP A 172 8.94 19.07 -11.62
C ASP A 172 9.41 19.64 -12.97
N SER A 173 9.34 18.85 -14.04
CA SER A 173 9.71 19.29 -15.39
C SER A 173 8.72 20.34 -15.91
N PRO A 174 9.20 21.50 -16.36
CA PRO A 174 8.36 22.49 -17.03
C PRO A 174 7.81 21.95 -18.36
N ASP A 175 8.57 21.10 -19.04
CA ASP A 175 8.25 20.49 -20.33
C ASP A 175 8.65 19.02 -20.33
N VAL A 176 7.71 18.15 -20.76
CA VAL A 176 7.90 16.70 -20.88
C VAL A 176 8.11 16.26 -22.34
N LYS A 177 8.18 17.19 -23.28
CA LYS A 177 8.23 16.97 -24.73
C LYS A 177 9.35 16.02 -25.16
N GLU A 178 10.58 16.24 -24.67
CA GLU A 178 11.71 15.38 -25.02
C GLU A 178 11.50 13.94 -24.54
N THR A 179 10.95 13.77 -23.33
CA THR A 179 10.66 12.46 -22.76
C THR A 179 9.58 11.75 -23.55
N VAL A 180 8.49 12.44 -23.90
CA VAL A 180 7.41 11.90 -24.72
C VAL A 180 7.91 11.52 -26.13
N ASN A 181 8.71 12.38 -26.76
CA ASN A 181 9.29 12.09 -28.05
C ASN A 181 10.15 10.82 -28.04
N ARG A 182 11.04 10.71 -27.06
CA ARG A 182 11.91 9.52 -26.91
C ARG A 182 11.09 8.27 -26.66
N ILE A 183 10.12 8.30 -25.74
CA ILE A 183 9.24 7.15 -25.45
C ILE A 183 8.48 6.73 -26.70
N ARG A 184 7.92 7.69 -27.47
CA ARG A 184 7.19 7.42 -28.69
C ARG A 184 8.08 6.77 -29.75
N GLU A 185 9.27 7.31 -29.97
CA GLU A 185 10.23 6.76 -30.93
C GLU A 185 10.63 5.34 -30.56
N ASP A 186 10.99 5.09 -29.30
CA ASP A 186 11.36 3.77 -28.81
C ASP A 186 10.22 2.76 -29.01
N VAL A 187 9.00 3.09 -28.61
CA VAL A 187 7.83 2.21 -28.72
C VAL A 187 7.48 1.90 -30.18
N ILE A 188 7.59 2.88 -31.07
CA ILE A 188 7.31 2.67 -32.49
C ILE A 188 8.37 1.77 -33.12
N LEU A 189 9.64 2.00 -32.83
CA LEU A 189 10.74 1.16 -33.33
C LEU A 189 10.58 -0.27 -32.78
N GLU A 190 10.32 -0.44 -31.52
CA GLU A 190 10.07 -1.75 -30.91
C GLU A 190 8.86 -2.46 -31.53
N THR A 191 7.77 -1.71 -31.81
CA THR A 191 6.62 -2.25 -32.52
C THR A 191 7.01 -2.75 -33.92
N VAL A 192 7.77 -1.97 -34.70
CA VAL A 192 8.21 -2.41 -36.03
C VAL A 192 9.08 -3.66 -35.92
N TYR A 193 10.08 -3.67 -35.03
CA TYR A 193 10.99 -4.81 -34.86
C TYR A 193 10.30 -6.07 -34.31
N SER A 194 9.20 -5.95 -33.59
CA SER A 194 8.43 -7.11 -33.11
C SER A 194 7.75 -7.88 -34.25
N PHE A 195 7.40 -7.22 -35.38
CA PHE A 195 6.84 -7.85 -36.57
C PHE A 195 7.85 -8.10 -37.69
N MET A 196 8.95 -7.37 -37.64
CA MET A 196 10.04 -7.42 -38.64
C MET A 196 11.37 -7.45 -37.90
N PRO A 197 11.78 -8.60 -37.31
CA PRO A 197 13.04 -8.69 -36.55
C PRO A 197 14.25 -8.36 -37.45
N PRO A 198 15.26 -7.60 -36.94
CA PRO A 198 16.40 -7.15 -37.74
C PRO A 198 17.19 -8.27 -38.41
N ASP A 199 17.27 -9.45 -37.80
CA ASP A 199 18.01 -10.61 -38.31
C ASP A 199 17.16 -11.57 -39.14
N SER A 200 15.93 -11.16 -39.55
CA SER A 200 14.98 -12.00 -40.28
C SER A 200 14.99 -11.67 -41.79
N VAL A 201 14.66 -12.67 -42.60
CA VAL A 201 14.43 -12.49 -44.05
C VAL A 201 13.02 -11.96 -44.29
N GLU A 202 12.82 -11.29 -45.46
CA GLU A 202 11.55 -10.64 -45.85
C GLU A 202 10.35 -11.59 -45.77
N GLU A 203 10.54 -12.88 -46.06
CA GLU A 203 9.47 -13.91 -46.02
C GLU A 203 8.93 -14.16 -44.59
N GLN A 204 9.68 -13.80 -43.55
CA GLN A 204 9.29 -13.94 -42.14
C GLN A 204 8.58 -12.71 -41.59
N TRP A 205 8.49 -11.63 -42.39
CA TRP A 205 7.90 -10.37 -41.91
C TRP A 205 6.38 -10.42 -41.96
N ASP A 206 5.73 -10.14 -40.83
CA ASP A 206 4.28 -10.00 -40.81
C ASP A 206 3.86 -8.54 -41.06
N VAL A 207 4.04 -8.11 -42.31
CA VAL A 207 3.75 -6.76 -42.75
C VAL A 207 2.25 -6.41 -42.58
N ILE A 208 1.35 -7.40 -42.78
CA ILE A 208 -0.08 -7.15 -42.65
C ILE A 208 -0.49 -6.88 -41.20
N ALA A 209 0.05 -7.65 -40.28
CA ALA A 209 -0.21 -7.43 -38.87
C ALA A 209 0.41 -6.11 -38.38
N LEU A 210 1.63 -5.76 -38.83
CA LEU A 210 2.25 -4.47 -38.57
C LEU A 210 1.38 -3.29 -39.01
N GLU A 211 0.93 -3.29 -40.29
CA GLU A 211 0.07 -2.22 -40.81
C GLU A 211 -1.23 -2.06 -39.99
N LYS A 212 -1.87 -3.18 -39.64
CA LYS A 212 -3.06 -3.18 -38.77
C LYS A 212 -2.76 -2.64 -37.37
N LYS A 213 -1.64 -3.05 -36.76
CA LYS A 213 -1.23 -2.62 -35.41
C LYS A 213 -0.95 -1.13 -35.40
N LEU A 214 -0.19 -0.61 -36.36
CA LEU A 214 0.13 0.81 -36.46
C LEU A 214 -1.12 1.68 -36.66
N LEU A 215 -2.07 1.19 -37.45
CA LEU A 215 -3.34 1.89 -37.64
C LEU A 215 -4.20 1.88 -36.37
N ALA A 216 -4.32 0.73 -35.71
CA ALA A 216 -5.19 0.56 -34.56
C ALA A 216 -4.67 1.28 -33.32
N ASP A 217 -3.36 1.22 -33.05
CA ASP A 217 -2.78 1.73 -31.81
C ASP A 217 -2.22 3.15 -31.92
N TYR A 218 -1.83 3.58 -33.15
CA TYR A 218 -1.18 4.89 -33.33
C TYR A 218 -1.83 5.76 -34.38
N ALA A 219 -2.92 5.29 -35.00
CA ALA A 219 -3.61 5.98 -36.13
C ALA A 219 -2.67 6.30 -37.31
N ILE A 220 -1.62 5.50 -37.53
CA ILE A 220 -0.66 5.66 -38.61
C ILE A 220 -1.07 4.71 -39.76
N LYS A 221 -1.45 5.30 -40.87
CA LYS A 221 -1.81 4.54 -42.08
C LYS A 221 -0.60 4.44 -43.01
N ILE A 222 -0.06 3.24 -43.16
CA ILE A 222 1.08 2.96 -44.06
C ILE A 222 0.75 1.81 -45.00
N SER A 223 1.56 1.67 -46.04
CA SER A 223 1.59 0.49 -46.90
C SER A 223 3.04 0.10 -47.16
N VAL A 224 3.56 -0.78 -46.32
CA VAL A 224 4.94 -1.30 -46.43
C VAL A 224 5.11 -2.06 -47.72
N LYS A 225 4.06 -2.80 -48.16
CA LYS A 225 4.07 -3.49 -49.47
C LYS A 225 4.32 -2.55 -50.65
N SER A 226 3.82 -1.32 -50.60
CA SER A 226 4.07 -0.33 -51.65
C SER A 226 5.49 0.22 -51.62
N TRP A 227 6.12 0.28 -50.47
CA TRP A 227 7.52 0.70 -50.31
C TRP A 227 8.47 -0.37 -50.85
N LEU A 228 8.26 -1.63 -50.47
CA LEU A 228 9.05 -2.77 -50.98
C LEU A 228 8.96 -2.91 -52.50
N LYS A 229 7.79 -2.59 -53.13
CA LYS A 229 7.68 -2.56 -54.59
C LYS A 229 8.47 -1.44 -55.24
N LYS A 230 8.62 -0.29 -54.59
CA LYS A 230 9.36 0.87 -55.13
C LYS A 230 10.86 0.76 -54.88
N GLU A 231 11.22 0.20 -53.76
CA GLU A 231 12.59 0.06 -53.28
C GLU A 231 12.77 -1.37 -52.73
N PRO A 232 13.09 -2.35 -53.58
CA PRO A 232 13.18 -3.76 -53.18
C PRO A 232 14.32 -4.01 -52.17
N ASP A 233 15.37 -3.19 -52.19
CA ASP A 233 16.55 -3.33 -51.32
C ASP A 233 16.45 -2.49 -50.03
N ILE A 234 15.25 -2.01 -49.65
CA ILE A 234 15.12 -1.21 -48.44
C ILE A 234 15.36 -2.07 -47.17
N ALA A 235 16.35 -1.69 -46.40
CA ALA A 235 16.64 -2.36 -45.13
C ALA A 235 15.52 -2.11 -44.10
N ILE A 236 15.41 -3.01 -43.09
CA ILE A 236 14.42 -2.91 -42.00
C ILE A 236 14.53 -1.57 -41.28
N GLU A 237 15.76 -1.10 -41.03
CA GLU A 237 16.03 0.21 -40.43
C GLU A 237 15.48 1.37 -41.27
N GLY A 238 15.49 1.24 -42.59
CA GLY A 238 14.90 2.22 -43.51
C GLY A 238 13.38 2.30 -43.37
N ILE A 239 12.71 1.15 -43.24
CA ILE A 239 11.28 1.05 -42.98
C ILE A 239 10.94 1.62 -41.60
N ALA A 240 11.69 1.20 -40.57
CA ALA A 240 11.50 1.64 -39.19
C ALA A 240 11.66 3.17 -39.05
N ASN A 241 12.69 3.74 -39.69
CA ASN A 241 12.90 5.19 -39.70
C ASN A 241 11.79 5.95 -40.42
N ARG A 242 11.25 5.42 -41.54
CA ARG A 242 10.10 6.02 -42.22
C ARG A 242 8.84 6.01 -41.37
N VAL A 243 8.55 4.90 -40.69
CA VAL A 243 7.41 4.81 -39.76
C VAL A 243 7.57 5.81 -38.62
N LYS A 244 8.79 5.89 -38.00
CA LYS A 244 9.13 6.84 -36.96
C LYS A 244 8.89 8.29 -37.43
N GLU A 245 9.37 8.65 -38.62
CA GLU A 245 9.21 9.99 -39.16
C GLU A 245 7.74 10.33 -39.41
N MET A 246 6.94 9.40 -39.95
CA MET A 246 5.50 9.60 -40.13
C MET A 246 4.78 9.80 -38.81
N ALA A 247 5.17 9.06 -37.76
CA ALA A 247 4.65 9.26 -36.40
C ALA A 247 4.98 10.65 -35.87
N ASN A 248 6.23 11.10 -36.04
CA ASN A 248 6.68 12.42 -35.61
C ASN A 248 5.93 13.53 -36.33
N GLN A 249 5.75 13.42 -37.66
CA GLN A 249 4.99 14.39 -38.43
C GLN A 249 3.51 14.45 -38.04
N SER A 250 2.89 13.28 -37.82
CA SER A 250 1.51 13.20 -37.32
C SER A 250 1.37 13.90 -35.97
N TYR A 251 2.32 13.70 -35.07
CA TYR A 251 2.31 14.32 -33.76
C TYR A 251 2.56 15.84 -33.79
N LEU A 252 3.51 16.29 -34.60
CA LEU A 252 3.76 17.72 -34.83
C LEU A 252 2.53 18.43 -35.41
N THR A 253 1.74 17.77 -36.23
CA THR A 253 0.48 18.32 -36.74
C THR A 253 -0.52 18.52 -35.59
N LYS A 254 -0.61 17.57 -34.66
CA LYS A 254 -1.45 17.69 -33.47
C LYS A 254 -0.97 18.82 -32.55
N GLU A 255 0.34 18.96 -32.36
CA GLU A 255 0.93 20.05 -31.54
C GLU A 255 0.55 21.43 -32.12
N LYS A 256 0.60 21.59 -33.46
CA LYS A 256 0.21 22.83 -34.15
C LYS A 256 -1.29 23.15 -34.00
N LEU A 257 -2.14 22.14 -33.95
CA LEU A 257 -3.60 22.31 -33.79
C LEU A 257 -4.01 22.62 -32.34
N ALA A 258 -3.42 21.93 -31.37
CA ALA A 258 -3.76 22.10 -29.95
C ALA A 258 -3.11 23.31 -29.29
N GLY A 259 -1.99 23.78 -29.85
CA GLY A 259 -1.08 24.67 -29.16
C GLY A 259 -0.13 23.91 -28.20
N SER A 260 1.11 24.35 -28.15
CA SER A 260 2.19 23.64 -27.43
C SER A 260 1.88 23.51 -25.93
N GLU A 261 1.41 24.57 -25.26
CA GLU A 261 1.17 24.59 -23.82
C GLU A 261 0.04 23.63 -23.40
N ALA A 262 -1.09 23.64 -24.14
CA ALA A 262 -2.22 22.76 -23.86
C ALA A 262 -1.84 21.28 -24.06
N LEU A 263 -1.06 20.99 -25.11
CA LEU A 263 -0.61 19.61 -25.38
C LEU A 263 0.34 19.12 -24.28
N HIS A 264 1.29 19.93 -23.83
CA HIS A 264 2.23 19.54 -22.76
C HIS A 264 1.54 19.33 -21.42
N HIS A 265 0.53 20.14 -21.09
CA HIS A 265 -0.29 19.90 -19.90
C HIS A 265 -1.04 18.56 -20.01
N PHE A 266 -1.59 18.26 -21.19
CA PHE A 266 -2.28 17.01 -21.45
C PHE A 266 -1.32 15.80 -21.37
N GLU A 267 -0.15 15.86 -22.01
CA GLU A 267 0.91 14.85 -21.94
C GLU A 267 1.27 14.51 -20.52
N ARG A 268 1.53 15.53 -19.69
CA ARG A 268 1.85 15.36 -18.26
C ARG A 268 0.72 14.65 -17.51
N SER A 269 -0.52 15.08 -17.72
CA SER A 269 -1.69 14.49 -17.07
C SER A 269 -1.87 13.03 -17.44
N VAL A 270 -1.75 12.69 -18.72
CA VAL A 270 -1.85 11.31 -19.22
C VAL A 270 -0.76 10.43 -18.66
N MET A 271 0.51 10.89 -18.69
CA MET A 271 1.62 10.12 -18.14
C MET A 271 1.42 9.80 -16.66
N LEU A 272 1.03 10.79 -15.85
CA LEU A 272 0.78 10.59 -14.42
C LEU A 272 -0.38 9.61 -14.18
N GLN A 273 -1.47 9.72 -14.91
CA GLN A 273 -2.61 8.82 -14.78
C GLN A 273 -2.25 7.36 -15.14
N ILE A 274 -1.50 7.17 -16.22
CA ILE A 274 -1.06 5.84 -16.66
C ILE A 274 -0.10 5.23 -15.65
N ILE A 275 0.90 5.99 -15.17
CA ILE A 275 1.82 5.53 -14.13
C ILE A 275 1.05 5.12 -12.88
N ASP A 276 0.15 5.97 -12.37
CA ASP A 276 -0.60 5.72 -11.15
C ASP A 276 -1.56 4.51 -11.29
N HIS A 277 -2.14 4.29 -12.46
CA HIS A 277 -3.01 3.16 -12.73
C HIS A 277 -2.23 1.84 -12.77
N HIS A 278 -1.18 1.77 -13.57
CA HIS A 278 -0.41 0.55 -13.75
C HIS A 278 0.43 0.21 -12.51
N TRP A 279 0.92 1.21 -11.77
CA TRP A 279 1.61 1.00 -10.51
C TRP A 279 0.71 0.31 -9.47
N ARG A 280 -0.55 0.74 -9.33
CA ARG A 280 -1.51 0.08 -8.43
C ARG A 280 -1.77 -1.37 -8.82
N SER A 281 -1.94 -1.63 -10.11
CA SER A 281 -2.12 -2.99 -10.63
C SER A 281 -0.88 -3.86 -10.37
N HIS A 282 0.31 -3.32 -10.58
CA HIS A 282 1.58 -3.99 -10.32
C HIS A 282 1.76 -4.37 -8.85
N LEU A 283 1.42 -3.48 -7.91
CA LEU A 283 1.47 -3.81 -6.48
C LEU A 283 0.56 -5.00 -6.15
N SER A 284 -0.65 -5.05 -6.73
CA SER A 284 -1.54 -6.21 -6.57
C SER A 284 -0.93 -7.50 -7.12
N SER A 285 -0.26 -7.42 -8.28
CA SER A 285 0.44 -8.57 -8.88
C SER A 285 1.61 -9.04 -8.02
N LEU A 286 2.36 -8.13 -7.40
CA LEU A 286 3.43 -8.47 -6.47
C LEU A 286 2.90 -9.16 -5.21
N ASP A 287 1.75 -8.71 -4.68
CA ASP A 287 1.12 -9.35 -3.53
C ASP A 287 0.65 -10.77 -3.85
N GLN A 288 0.07 -10.98 -5.04
CA GLN A 288 -0.30 -12.31 -5.51
C GLN A 288 0.94 -13.22 -5.68
N LEU A 289 2.02 -12.69 -6.27
CA LEU A 289 3.28 -13.41 -6.41
C LEU A 289 3.83 -13.81 -5.03
N ARG A 290 3.83 -12.88 -4.05
CA ARG A 290 4.29 -13.14 -2.68
C ARG A 290 3.51 -14.24 -2.00
N GLN A 291 2.19 -14.29 -2.18
CA GLN A 291 1.36 -15.35 -1.60
C GLN A 291 1.66 -16.73 -2.19
N GLY A 292 1.94 -16.80 -3.50
CA GLY A 292 2.21 -18.03 -4.21
C GLY A 292 3.66 -18.52 -4.19
N ILE A 293 4.62 -17.65 -3.91
CA ILE A 293 6.05 -17.95 -4.08
C ILE A 293 6.56 -19.05 -3.16
N GLY A 294 5.95 -19.20 -1.98
CA GLY A 294 6.29 -20.27 -1.01
C GLY A 294 6.18 -21.66 -1.60
N LEU A 295 5.29 -21.88 -2.58
CA LEU A 295 5.12 -23.17 -3.25
C LEU A 295 6.35 -23.58 -4.09
N ARG A 296 7.20 -22.61 -4.50
CA ARG A 296 8.45 -22.90 -5.23
C ARG A 296 9.46 -23.70 -4.41
N ALA A 297 9.35 -23.64 -3.08
CA ALA A 297 10.20 -24.44 -2.18
C ALA A 297 10.04 -25.95 -2.41
N TYR A 298 8.86 -26.43 -2.82
CA TYR A 298 8.65 -27.83 -3.18
C TYR A 298 9.47 -28.28 -4.39
N GLY A 299 9.82 -27.33 -5.28
CA GLY A 299 10.71 -27.57 -6.43
C GLY A 299 12.19 -27.34 -6.12
N GLN A 300 12.59 -27.35 -4.85
CA GLN A 300 13.98 -27.11 -4.40
C GLN A 300 14.56 -25.75 -4.81
N LYS A 301 13.71 -24.77 -5.10
CA LYS A 301 14.11 -23.42 -5.42
C LYS A 301 14.01 -22.53 -4.18
N ASP A 302 14.96 -21.58 -4.06
CA ASP A 302 14.87 -20.58 -3.00
C ASP A 302 13.73 -19.58 -3.31
N PRO A 303 12.67 -19.54 -2.50
CA PRO A 303 11.53 -18.67 -2.75
C PRO A 303 11.90 -17.18 -2.84
N LYS A 304 12.96 -16.75 -2.11
CA LYS A 304 13.39 -15.36 -2.10
C LYS A 304 14.06 -14.96 -3.42
N GLN A 305 14.90 -15.85 -3.97
CA GLN A 305 15.54 -15.59 -5.25
C GLN A 305 14.54 -15.63 -6.40
N GLU A 306 13.63 -16.61 -6.38
CA GLU A 306 12.55 -16.69 -7.37
C GLU A 306 11.62 -15.47 -7.30
N PHE A 307 11.28 -15.01 -6.09
CA PHE A 307 10.50 -13.78 -5.93
C PHE A 307 11.20 -12.57 -6.55
N LYS A 308 12.49 -12.37 -6.27
CA LYS A 308 13.25 -11.25 -6.84
C LYS A 308 13.28 -11.31 -8.37
N LYS A 309 13.50 -12.51 -8.93
CA LYS A 309 13.56 -12.72 -10.38
C LYS A 309 12.20 -12.47 -11.05
N GLU A 310 11.12 -13.07 -10.52
CA GLU A 310 9.78 -12.90 -11.09
C GLU A 310 9.28 -11.45 -10.90
N ALA A 311 9.55 -10.83 -9.74
CA ALA A 311 9.20 -9.43 -9.49
C ALA A 311 9.97 -8.45 -10.39
N PHE A 312 11.20 -8.75 -10.76
CA PHE A 312 11.98 -7.96 -11.73
C PHE A 312 11.33 -8.04 -13.11
N GLY A 313 10.99 -9.24 -13.59
CA GLY A 313 10.31 -9.39 -14.89
C GLY A 313 8.91 -8.75 -14.94
N LEU A 314 8.18 -8.75 -13.81
CA LEU A 314 6.92 -8.00 -13.70
C LEU A 314 7.14 -6.49 -13.77
N PHE A 315 8.25 -6.00 -13.21
CA PHE A 315 8.59 -4.58 -13.22
C PHE A 315 9.04 -4.10 -14.61
N GLU A 316 9.83 -4.89 -15.34
CA GLU A 316 10.17 -4.61 -16.74
C GLU A 316 8.89 -4.48 -17.58
N LYS A 317 7.98 -5.45 -17.49
CA LYS A 317 6.69 -5.40 -18.17
C LYS A 317 5.86 -4.18 -17.79
N LEU A 318 5.89 -3.76 -16.53
CA LEU A 318 5.23 -2.54 -16.10
C LEU A 318 5.77 -1.32 -16.84
N LEU A 319 7.10 -1.16 -16.90
CA LEU A 319 7.73 -0.01 -17.55
C LEU A 319 7.41 0.01 -19.06
N ASP A 320 7.47 -1.14 -19.74
CA ASP A 320 7.12 -1.27 -21.14
C ASP A 320 5.64 -0.97 -21.38
N THR A 321 4.74 -1.44 -20.50
CA THR A 321 3.31 -1.15 -20.59
C THR A 321 3.03 0.35 -20.40
N ILE A 322 3.72 1.02 -19.48
CA ILE A 322 3.58 2.47 -19.27
C ILE A 322 3.99 3.23 -20.54
N LYS A 323 5.13 2.89 -21.14
CA LYS A 323 5.62 3.50 -22.40
C LYS A 323 4.62 3.27 -23.53
N TYR A 324 4.18 2.04 -23.71
CA TYR A 324 3.24 1.64 -24.76
C TYR A 324 1.90 2.35 -24.63
N GLU A 325 1.27 2.30 -23.45
CA GLU A 325 -0.05 2.93 -23.23
C GLU A 325 0.04 4.46 -23.32
N THR A 326 1.12 5.07 -22.84
CA THR A 326 1.35 6.51 -23.00
C THR A 326 1.41 6.88 -24.48
N THR A 327 2.22 6.18 -25.26
CA THR A 327 2.34 6.42 -26.71
C THR A 327 1.00 6.21 -27.41
N ARG A 328 0.30 5.13 -27.09
CA ARG A 328 -0.99 4.79 -27.67
C ARG A 328 -2.04 5.88 -27.43
N VAL A 329 -2.21 6.30 -26.16
CA VAL A 329 -3.20 7.33 -25.82
C VAL A 329 -2.88 8.65 -26.50
N LEU A 330 -1.62 9.09 -26.47
CA LEU A 330 -1.20 10.34 -27.09
C LEU A 330 -1.34 10.31 -28.62
N MET A 331 -1.08 9.17 -29.26
CA MET A 331 -1.21 9.02 -30.70
C MET A 331 -2.68 8.88 -31.16
N LEU A 332 -3.57 8.29 -30.36
CA LEU A 332 -4.98 8.11 -30.73
C LEU A 332 -5.85 9.34 -30.46
N VAL A 333 -5.44 10.22 -29.54
CA VAL A 333 -6.21 11.43 -29.24
C VAL A 333 -6.40 12.27 -30.48
N GLN A 334 -7.68 12.61 -30.73
CA GLN A 334 -8.09 13.55 -31.79
C GLN A 334 -8.39 14.91 -31.17
N ILE A 335 -7.75 15.93 -31.69
CA ILE A 335 -8.02 17.31 -31.31
C ILE A 335 -9.17 17.79 -32.21
N LYS A 336 -10.28 18.21 -31.59
CA LYS A 336 -11.45 18.76 -32.29
C LYS A 336 -11.51 20.24 -32.06
N ASP A 337 -11.91 21.00 -33.08
CA ASP A 337 -12.15 22.42 -32.92
C ASP A 337 -13.34 22.68 -31.98
N GLU A 338 -13.31 23.81 -31.26
CA GLU A 338 -14.38 24.20 -30.31
C GLU A 338 -15.79 24.20 -30.92
N SER A 339 -15.89 24.44 -32.21
CA SER A 339 -17.15 24.38 -32.97
C SER A 339 -17.74 22.98 -33.06
N GLU A 340 -16.92 21.92 -33.08
CA GLU A 340 -17.37 20.54 -33.05
C GLU A 340 -17.64 20.01 -31.64
N ALA A 341 -16.93 20.52 -30.64
CA ALA A 341 -17.15 20.17 -29.23
C ALA A 341 -18.53 20.64 -28.76
N SER A 342 -18.93 21.87 -29.08
CA SER A 342 -20.26 22.41 -28.76
C SER A 342 -21.40 21.62 -29.39
N SER A 343 -21.21 21.13 -30.61
CA SER A 343 -22.21 20.29 -31.32
C SER A 343 -22.35 18.89 -30.72
N ILE A 344 -21.32 18.37 -30.06
CA ILE A 344 -21.36 17.05 -29.39
C ILE A 344 -21.99 17.19 -28.00
N ASP A 345 -21.68 18.27 -27.27
CA ASP A 345 -22.31 18.55 -25.99
C ASP A 345 -23.82 18.81 -26.14
N GLU A 346 -24.25 19.49 -27.21
CA GLU A 346 -25.65 19.63 -27.55
C GLU A 346 -26.31 18.27 -27.85
N LYS A 347 -25.65 17.41 -28.63
CA LYS A 347 -26.15 16.07 -28.91
C LYS A 347 -26.18 15.15 -27.70
N ASN A 348 -25.19 15.24 -26.80
CA ASN A 348 -25.18 14.49 -25.56
C ASN A 348 -26.22 15.01 -24.57
N ASN A 349 -26.38 16.32 -24.46
CA ASN A 349 -27.45 16.92 -23.64
C ASN A 349 -28.83 16.56 -24.19
N GLN A 350 -29.05 16.53 -25.50
CA GLN A 350 -30.29 16.04 -26.10
C GLN A 350 -30.52 14.55 -25.85
N ARG A 351 -29.47 13.71 -25.84
CA ARG A 351 -29.57 12.28 -25.48
C ARG A 351 -29.91 12.08 -24.01
N ILE A 352 -29.30 12.86 -23.11
CA ILE A 352 -29.59 12.81 -21.67
C ILE A 352 -31.04 13.30 -21.43
N MET A 353 -31.45 14.40 -22.02
CA MET A 353 -32.83 14.88 -21.92
C MET A 353 -33.84 13.87 -22.49
N ASN A 354 -33.55 13.23 -23.60
CA ASN A 354 -34.43 12.22 -24.18
C ASN A 354 -34.44 10.92 -23.32
N ALA A 355 -33.35 10.56 -22.66
CA ALA A 355 -33.32 9.45 -21.71
C ALA A 355 -34.14 9.76 -20.44
N GLU A 356 -34.02 10.97 -19.89
CA GLU A 356 -34.83 11.40 -18.75
C GLU A 356 -36.33 11.51 -19.06
N VAL A 357 -36.68 11.87 -20.29
CA VAL A 357 -38.07 11.87 -20.78
C VAL A 357 -38.60 10.44 -20.94
N GLN A 358 -37.79 9.50 -21.38
CA GLN A 358 -38.16 8.09 -21.45
C GLN A 358 -38.24 7.43 -20.06
N GLU A 359 -37.38 7.77 -19.10
CA GLU A 359 -37.52 7.29 -17.73
C GLU A 359 -38.79 7.84 -17.05
N LYS A 360 -39.09 9.12 -17.24
CA LYS A 360 -40.33 9.72 -16.71
C LYS A 360 -41.62 9.16 -17.36
N SER A 361 -41.53 8.60 -18.57
CA SER A 361 -42.65 7.93 -19.23
C SER A 361 -42.79 6.46 -18.78
N SER A 362 -41.77 5.83 -18.30
CA SER A 362 -41.77 4.44 -17.77
C SER A 362 -42.12 4.35 -16.28
N GLU A 363 -42.02 5.43 -15.50
CA GLU A 363 -42.44 5.44 -14.09
C GLU A 363 -43.97 5.43 -13.82
N LYS A 364 -44.82 5.49 -14.86
CA LYS A 364 -46.28 5.41 -14.68
C LYS A 364 -46.87 4.00 -14.70
N THR A 365 -46.05 2.96 -14.82
CA THR A 365 -46.52 1.60 -14.59
C THR A 365 -46.22 1.18 -13.14
N GLN A 366 -47.05 1.64 -12.21
CA GLN A 366 -47.01 1.13 -10.84
C GLN A 366 -47.28 -0.38 -10.89
N ILE A 367 -46.23 -1.16 -10.74
CA ILE A 367 -46.34 -2.60 -10.45
C ILE A 367 -46.95 -2.72 -9.06
N LYS A 368 -48.27 -2.95 -8.97
CA LYS A 368 -48.92 -3.32 -7.71
C LYS A 368 -48.17 -4.52 -7.13
N LYS A 369 -47.58 -4.35 -5.95
CA LYS A 369 -46.98 -5.45 -5.21
C LYS A 369 -48.07 -6.46 -4.89
N VAL A 370 -48.09 -7.57 -5.61
CA VAL A 370 -49.06 -8.65 -5.42
C VAL A 370 -48.70 -9.44 -4.16
N GLY A 371 -49.62 -9.58 -3.24
CA GLY A 371 -49.42 -10.34 -2.00
C GLY A 371 -49.20 -11.83 -2.28
N ARG A 372 -48.41 -12.50 -1.45
CA ARG A 372 -48.01 -13.91 -1.60
C ARG A 372 -49.22 -14.87 -1.77
N ASN A 373 -50.39 -14.54 -1.22
CA ASN A 373 -51.60 -15.33 -1.27
C ASN A 373 -52.65 -14.84 -2.30
N GLU A 374 -52.37 -13.75 -3.02
CA GLU A 374 -53.27 -13.23 -4.07
C GLU A 374 -53.07 -14.01 -5.37
N LEU A 375 -54.06 -13.87 -6.27
CA LEU A 375 -54.04 -14.54 -7.58
C LEU A 375 -52.93 -13.93 -8.44
N CYS A 376 -52.16 -14.79 -9.13
CA CYS A 376 -51.06 -14.36 -9.95
C CYS A 376 -51.57 -13.53 -11.13
N PRO A 377 -50.97 -12.35 -11.41
CA PRO A 377 -51.40 -11.48 -12.51
C PRO A 377 -51.17 -12.05 -13.92
N CYS A 378 -50.52 -13.19 -14.03
CA CYS A 378 -50.31 -13.90 -15.30
C CYS A 378 -51.56 -14.60 -15.85
N GLY A 379 -52.72 -14.53 -15.17
CA GLY A 379 -53.95 -15.17 -15.63
C GLY A 379 -54.07 -16.68 -15.35
N SER A 380 -53.14 -17.28 -14.65
CA SER A 380 -53.09 -18.73 -14.36
C SER A 380 -54.07 -19.19 -13.28
N GLN A 381 -54.85 -18.30 -12.68
CA GLN A 381 -55.77 -18.55 -11.55
C GLN A 381 -55.14 -19.21 -10.31
N LYS A 382 -53.81 -19.32 -10.26
CA LYS A 382 -53.04 -19.84 -9.12
C LYS A 382 -52.60 -18.69 -8.21
N LYS A 383 -52.47 -18.96 -6.92
CA LYS A 383 -51.88 -17.98 -5.98
C LYS A 383 -50.46 -17.66 -6.35
N TYR A 384 -50.00 -16.42 -6.18
CA TYR A 384 -48.69 -15.95 -6.56
C TYR A 384 -47.55 -16.86 -6.06
N LYS A 385 -47.61 -17.37 -4.83
CA LYS A 385 -46.66 -18.31 -4.22
C LYS A 385 -46.56 -19.69 -4.92
N HIS A 386 -47.57 -20.07 -5.72
CA HIS A 386 -47.63 -21.33 -6.45
C HIS A 386 -47.47 -21.13 -7.96
N CYS A 387 -47.10 -19.91 -8.40
CA CYS A 387 -46.87 -19.55 -9.78
C CYS A 387 -45.55 -18.80 -9.90
N HIS A 388 -45.54 -17.51 -10.17
CA HIS A 388 -44.33 -16.70 -10.36
C HIS A 388 -43.59 -16.36 -9.06
N GLY A 389 -44.20 -16.56 -7.89
CA GLY A 389 -43.55 -16.42 -6.58
C GLY A 389 -43.10 -17.73 -5.96
N ALA A 390 -43.06 -18.83 -6.68
CA ALA A 390 -42.46 -20.10 -6.23
C ALA A 390 -40.95 -20.01 -6.26
N ILE A 391 -40.29 -20.19 -5.13
CA ILE A 391 -38.83 -20.33 -5.04
C ILE A 391 -38.51 -21.75 -5.51
N LYS A 392 -37.79 -21.88 -6.61
CA LYS A 392 -37.18 -23.13 -7.06
C LYS A 392 -35.95 -23.43 -6.26
#